data_47b75988a056f28c2d5460190b463998
#
_entry.id   47b75988a056f28c2d5460190b463998
#
_cell.length_a   1.000
_cell.length_b   1.000
_cell.length_c   1.000
_cell.angle_alpha   90.00
_cell.angle_beta   90.00
_cell.angle_gamma   90.00
#
_symmetry.space_group_name_H-M   'P 1'
#
loop_
_entity.id
_entity.type
_entity.pdbx_description
1 polymer ?
#
loop_
_entity_poly.entity_id
_entity_poly.type
_entity_poly.pdbx_seq_one_letter_code
_entity_poly.pdbx_strand_id
1 'polypeptide(L)'
;MVKRFHGILRPLRCMRAGARLPIPAYIIVPLEPIRLLIATDMQAVDALIRRRLESDVVLIRQIAEHIISSGGKRLRPALVLLAAGAIEYRGPHHHELGAVVEFIHTATLLHDDVVDESAMRRGRRTANAEFGNAASVLVGDFLYSRAFQMMVGVNSMRVMQVLADATNTIAEGEVLQLLNAHNASIGEEVYLDVVRRKTAKLFEAAAQLGAVLGGAESEVEQGLATYGRHLGTAFQLIDDVLDYSGDATQTGKNLGDDLNEGKPTLPLIRVIQHGSQADAALVRRAIEEGGRDGFESVLAAIRNTDALAYARARAREEARRACAALGALDNSIYKQSLLELARFAVERAF
;
A
#
# COMPACT_ATOMS: atom_id res chain seq x y z
N MET A 1 2.19 -36.17 38.80
CA MET A 1 1.87 -37.16 37.73
C MET A 1 1.94 -36.45 36.40
N VAL A 2 3.10 -36.51 35.73
CA VAL A 2 3.38 -35.80 34.47
C VAL A 2 3.33 -36.85 33.38
N LYS A 3 2.39 -36.71 32.43
CA LYS A 3 2.36 -37.56 31.24
C LYS A 3 3.10 -36.85 30.07
N ARG A 4 4.23 -37.43 29.69
CA ARG A 4 4.99 -37.12 28.47
C ARG A 4 4.23 -37.67 27.27
N PHE A 5 4.04 -36.84 26.24
CA PHE A 5 3.67 -37.29 24.90
C PHE A 5 4.92 -37.26 24.01
N HIS A 6 5.39 -38.45 23.62
CA HIS A 6 6.35 -38.66 22.54
C HIS A 6 5.53 -38.93 21.26
N GLY A 7 5.65 -38.11 20.26
CA GLY A 7 5.07 -38.29 18.92
C GLY A 7 6.15 -38.32 17.87
N ILE A 8 6.28 -39.45 17.24
CA ILE A 8 7.30 -39.99 16.32
C ILE A 8 7.34 -39.21 14.99
N LEU A 9 8.50 -38.65 14.64
CA LEU A 9 8.84 -38.19 13.30
C LEU A 9 9.11 -39.38 12.38
N ARG A 10 8.32 -39.53 11.31
CA ARG A 10 8.62 -40.41 10.18
C ARG A 10 9.24 -39.59 9.02
N PRO A 11 10.33 -40.09 8.36
CA PRO A 11 10.92 -39.37 7.23
C PRO A 11 10.08 -39.54 5.96
N LEU A 12 9.88 -38.43 5.24
CA LEU A 12 9.21 -38.39 3.93
C LEU A 12 10.13 -39.03 2.86
N ARG A 13 9.65 -40.08 2.25
CA ARG A 13 10.25 -40.72 1.06
C ARG A 13 10.09 -39.78 -0.16
N CYS A 14 11.20 -39.63 -0.88
CA CYS A 14 11.30 -39.01 -2.19
C CYS A 14 10.37 -39.73 -3.19
N MET A 15 9.36 -39.02 -3.74
CA MET A 15 8.53 -39.50 -4.85
C MET A 15 8.85 -38.75 -6.13
N ARG A 16 8.93 -39.53 -7.20
CA ARG A 16 9.33 -39.17 -8.58
C ARG A 16 8.43 -38.13 -9.21
N ALA A 17 9.04 -37.34 -10.12
CA ALA A 17 8.39 -36.35 -11.00
C ALA A 17 7.24 -36.94 -11.81
N GLY A 18 6.11 -36.22 -11.87
CA GLY A 18 5.06 -36.50 -12.87
C GLY A 18 3.62 -36.40 -12.42
N ALA A 19 3.25 -35.67 -11.36
CA ALA A 19 1.86 -35.38 -11.09
C ALA A 19 1.68 -33.86 -10.90
N ARG A 20 0.86 -33.23 -11.76
CA ARG A 20 0.35 -31.86 -11.50
C ARG A 20 -0.45 -31.93 -10.19
N LEU A 21 0.11 -31.38 -9.13
CA LEU A 21 -0.61 -31.21 -7.88
C LEU A 21 -1.77 -30.23 -8.13
N PRO A 22 -2.97 -30.51 -7.61
CA PRO A 22 -4.07 -29.56 -7.65
C PRO A 22 -3.62 -28.29 -6.93
N ILE A 23 -3.92 -27.11 -7.51
CA ILE A 23 -3.72 -25.80 -6.91
C ILE A 23 -4.49 -25.83 -5.59
N PRO A 24 -3.84 -25.68 -4.43
CA PRO A 24 -4.57 -25.68 -3.16
C PRO A 24 -5.54 -24.51 -3.13
N ALA A 25 -6.73 -24.76 -2.62
CA ALA A 25 -7.76 -23.77 -2.35
C ALA A 25 -7.14 -22.56 -1.67
N TYR A 26 -7.50 -21.35 -2.09
CA TYR A 26 -7.06 -20.07 -1.56
C TYR A 26 -7.11 -20.09 -0.02
N ILE A 27 -5.97 -20.18 0.61
CA ILE A 27 -5.84 -19.93 2.04
C ILE A 27 -5.78 -18.41 2.18
N ILE A 28 -6.90 -17.79 2.53
CA ILE A 28 -6.91 -16.38 2.93
C ILE A 28 -5.99 -16.25 4.13
N VAL A 29 -4.86 -15.56 3.99
CA VAL A 29 -3.94 -15.29 5.11
C VAL A 29 -4.64 -14.32 6.07
N PRO A 30 -5.02 -14.75 7.28
CA PRO A 30 -5.68 -13.86 8.22
C PRO A 30 -4.71 -12.81 8.74
N LEU A 31 -5.07 -11.52 8.69
CA LEU A 31 -4.29 -10.45 9.32
C LEU A 31 -4.39 -10.45 10.86
N GLU A 32 -5.28 -11.24 11.41
CA GLU A 32 -5.56 -11.24 12.85
C GLU A 32 -4.34 -11.56 13.72
N PRO A 33 -3.50 -12.57 13.42
CA PRO A 33 -2.28 -12.82 14.19
C PRO A 33 -1.31 -11.62 14.18
N ILE A 34 -1.17 -10.96 13.03
CA ILE A 34 -0.32 -9.77 12.89
C ILE A 34 -0.88 -8.63 13.72
N ARG A 35 -2.20 -8.39 13.65
CA ARG A 35 -2.88 -7.35 14.44
C ARG A 35 -2.74 -7.59 15.94
N LEU A 36 -2.89 -8.82 16.40
CA LEU A 36 -2.72 -9.18 17.82
C LEU A 36 -1.28 -8.95 18.29
N LEU A 37 -0.29 -9.28 17.48
CA LEU A 37 1.13 -9.09 17.81
C LEU A 37 1.48 -7.63 18.12
N ILE A 38 0.92 -6.69 17.35
CA ILE A 38 1.21 -5.25 17.46
C ILE A 38 0.04 -4.47 18.09
N ALA A 39 -0.95 -5.12 18.70
CA ALA A 39 -2.18 -4.48 19.15
C ALA A 39 -1.93 -3.34 20.14
N THR A 40 -1.07 -3.56 21.14
CA THR A 40 -0.72 -2.55 22.15
C THR A 40 -0.01 -1.36 21.53
N ASP A 41 0.95 -1.61 20.64
CA ASP A 41 1.70 -0.55 19.96
C ASP A 41 0.80 0.23 19.01
N MET A 42 -0.09 -0.46 18.29
CA MET A 42 -1.05 0.20 17.41
C MET A 42 -2.04 1.08 18.18
N GLN A 43 -2.49 0.65 19.36
CA GLN A 43 -3.32 1.49 20.24
C GLN A 43 -2.56 2.75 20.68
N ALA A 44 -1.25 2.62 20.99
CA ALA A 44 -0.41 3.77 21.33
C ALA A 44 -0.25 4.73 20.13
N VAL A 45 -0.09 4.20 18.91
CA VAL A 45 -0.06 5.00 17.66
C VAL A 45 -1.38 5.74 17.47
N ASP A 46 -2.54 5.06 17.60
CA ASP A 46 -3.85 5.69 17.44
C ASP A 46 -4.12 6.77 18.49
N ALA A 47 -3.72 6.53 19.73
CA ALA A 47 -3.81 7.54 20.81
C ALA A 47 -2.91 8.76 20.51
N LEU A 48 -1.72 8.52 19.99
CA LEU A 48 -0.80 9.58 19.58
C LEU A 48 -1.35 10.40 18.41
N ILE A 49 -1.89 9.75 17.37
CA ILE A 49 -2.54 10.39 16.25
C ILE A 49 -3.65 11.34 16.75
N ARG A 50 -4.57 10.86 17.59
CA ARG A 50 -5.64 11.69 18.15
C ARG A 50 -5.10 12.91 18.89
N ARG A 51 -4.13 12.73 19.77
CA ARG A 51 -3.50 13.82 20.54
C ARG A 51 -2.81 14.84 19.65
N ARG A 52 -2.13 14.40 18.58
CA ARG A 52 -1.40 15.28 17.65
C ARG A 52 -2.31 16.01 16.67
N LEU A 53 -3.56 15.57 16.52
CA LEU A 53 -4.59 16.25 15.73
C LEU A 53 -5.36 17.31 16.50
N GLU A 54 -5.16 17.43 17.82
CA GLU A 54 -5.75 18.51 18.61
C GLU A 54 -5.26 19.86 18.10
N SER A 55 -6.22 20.78 17.90
CA SER A 55 -5.99 22.15 17.41
C SER A 55 -7.10 23.08 17.94
N ASP A 56 -6.76 24.33 18.19
CA ASP A 56 -7.76 25.36 18.52
C ASP A 56 -8.63 25.75 17.31
N VAL A 57 -8.17 25.43 16.10
CA VAL A 57 -8.90 25.68 14.85
C VAL A 57 -9.97 24.59 14.66
N VAL A 58 -11.25 24.99 14.74
CA VAL A 58 -12.39 24.06 14.72
C VAL A 58 -12.42 23.20 13.45
N LEU A 59 -12.15 23.80 12.29
CA LEU A 59 -12.17 23.09 11.00
C LEU A 59 -11.14 21.95 10.94
N ILE A 60 -9.96 22.16 11.49
CA ILE A 60 -8.93 21.11 11.57
C ILE A 60 -9.44 19.90 12.36
N ARG A 61 -10.07 20.13 13.53
CA ARG A 61 -10.65 19.05 14.33
C ARG A 61 -11.76 18.30 13.61
N GLN A 62 -12.66 19.01 12.93
CA GLN A 62 -13.77 18.40 12.20
C GLN A 62 -13.28 17.49 11.05
N ILE A 63 -12.34 17.97 10.24
CA ILE A 63 -11.78 17.19 9.14
C ILE A 63 -10.92 16.03 9.70
N ALA A 64 -10.15 16.24 10.76
CA ALA A 64 -9.39 15.21 11.43
C ALA A 64 -10.29 14.07 11.95
N GLU A 65 -11.40 14.40 12.60
CA GLU A 65 -12.41 13.42 13.03
C GLU A 65 -13.03 12.67 11.85
N HIS A 66 -13.37 13.38 10.78
CA HIS A 66 -13.89 12.78 9.56
C HIS A 66 -12.94 11.70 9.01
N ILE A 67 -11.65 12.02 8.90
CA ILE A 67 -10.62 11.12 8.38
C ILE A 67 -10.37 9.94 9.31
N ILE A 68 -10.18 10.17 10.61
CA ILE A 68 -9.94 9.10 11.59
C ILE A 68 -11.11 8.11 11.61
N SER A 69 -12.34 8.63 11.57
CA SER A 69 -13.55 7.81 11.59
C SER A 69 -13.77 7.03 10.27
N SER A 70 -13.12 7.41 9.18
CA SER A 70 -13.17 6.69 7.89
C SER A 70 -12.39 5.37 7.91
N GLY A 71 -11.65 5.10 8.99
CA GLY A 71 -10.92 3.86 9.18
C GLY A 71 -9.76 3.69 8.20
N GLY A 72 -9.23 2.47 8.15
CA GLY A 72 -8.13 2.08 7.26
C GLY A 72 -7.44 0.83 7.76
N LYS A 73 -6.70 0.16 6.89
CA LYS A 73 -5.96 -1.07 7.26
C LYS A 73 -4.72 -0.78 8.11
N ARG A 74 -4.31 0.48 8.27
CA ARG A 74 -3.14 0.92 9.05
C ARG A 74 -1.85 0.15 8.70
N LEU A 75 -1.66 -0.21 7.42
CA LEU A 75 -0.54 -1.05 7.00
C LEU A 75 0.82 -0.35 7.15
N ARG A 76 0.89 0.97 6.89
CA ARG A 76 2.14 1.71 6.99
C ARG A 76 2.62 1.85 8.45
N PRO A 77 1.78 2.26 9.42
CA PRO A 77 2.13 2.15 10.83
C PRO A 77 2.53 0.72 11.24
N ALA A 78 1.76 -0.29 10.82
CA ALA A 78 2.08 -1.68 11.13
C ALA A 78 3.48 -2.09 10.63
N LEU A 79 3.91 -1.60 9.44
CA LEU A 79 5.26 -1.84 8.94
C LEU A 79 6.35 -1.26 9.83
N VAL A 80 6.17 -0.02 10.31
CA VAL A 80 7.11 0.59 11.25
C VAL A 80 7.23 -0.27 12.51
N LEU A 81 6.08 -0.68 13.08
CA LEU A 81 6.04 -1.47 14.31
C LEU A 81 6.65 -2.86 14.13
N LEU A 82 6.31 -3.55 13.04
CA LEU A 82 6.84 -4.88 12.74
C LEU A 82 8.35 -4.83 12.46
N ALA A 83 8.82 -3.85 11.69
CA ALA A 83 10.24 -3.68 11.39
C ALA A 83 11.03 -3.33 12.66
N ALA A 84 10.54 -2.41 13.49
CA ALA A 84 11.15 -2.09 14.78
C ALA A 84 11.19 -3.30 15.72
N GLY A 85 10.10 -4.07 15.80
CA GLY A 85 10.05 -5.30 16.58
C GLY A 85 11.01 -6.37 16.09
N ALA A 86 11.21 -6.47 14.77
CA ALA A 86 12.15 -7.43 14.16
C ALA A 86 13.63 -7.11 14.46
N ILE A 87 13.94 -5.85 14.77
CA ILE A 87 15.26 -5.36 15.20
C ILE A 87 15.33 -5.26 16.75
N GLU A 88 14.34 -5.77 17.45
CA GLU A 88 14.25 -5.73 18.92
C GLU A 88 14.30 -4.30 19.51
N TYR A 89 13.88 -3.29 18.77
CA TYR A 89 13.82 -1.92 19.27
C TYR A 89 12.87 -1.79 20.45
N ARG A 90 13.32 -1.13 21.55
CA ARG A 90 12.57 -0.96 22.81
C ARG A 90 12.29 0.49 23.17
N GLY A 91 12.70 1.44 22.33
CA GLY A 91 12.47 2.86 22.57
C GLY A 91 11.05 3.31 22.22
N PRO A 92 10.68 4.57 22.48
CA PRO A 92 9.31 5.07 22.28
C PRO A 92 9.04 5.57 20.83
N HIS A 93 10.06 5.78 20.02
CA HIS A 93 9.93 6.51 18.75
C HIS A 93 9.24 5.72 17.63
N HIS A 94 9.10 4.39 17.75
CA HIS A 94 8.36 3.59 16.74
C HIS A 94 6.87 3.95 16.72
N HIS A 95 6.26 4.32 17.84
CA HIS A 95 4.89 4.84 17.86
C HIS A 95 4.81 6.21 17.17
N GLU A 96 5.78 7.09 17.43
CA GLU A 96 5.84 8.41 16.83
C GLU A 96 6.01 8.33 15.30
N LEU A 97 6.92 7.48 14.82
CA LEU A 97 7.12 7.26 13.39
C LEU A 97 5.95 6.52 12.74
N GLY A 98 5.28 5.61 13.44
CA GLY A 98 4.02 5.04 12.99
C GLY A 98 2.95 6.11 12.74
N ALA A 99 2.81 7.07 13.65
CA ALA A 99 1.89 8.20 13.47
C ALA A 99 2.35 9.16 12.35
N VAL A 100 3.65 9.42 12.23
CA VAL A 100 4.22 10.28 11.16
C VAL A 100 3.91 9.73 9.78
N VAL A 101 4.16 8.44 9.52
CA VAL A 101 3.88 7.86 8.19
C VAL A 101 2.38 7.83 7.88
N GLU A 102 1.53 7.71 8.90
CA GLU A 102 0.08 7.79 8.71
C GLU A 102 -0.38 9.23 8.44
N PHE A 103 0.24 10.24 9.05
CA PHE A 103 -0.06 11.65 8.75
C PHE A 103 0.36 12.01 7.33
N ILE A 104 1.56 11.62 6.90
CA ILE A 104 2.00 11.83 5.53
C ILE A 104 1.02 11.16 4.55
N HIS A 105 0.68 9.89 4.79
CA HIS A 105 -0.30 9.18 3.96
C HIS A 105 -1.66 9.85 3.92
N THR A 106 -2.16 10.32 5.06
CA THR A 106 -3.47 10.98 5.15
C THR A 106 -3.45 12.32 4.44
N ALA A 107 -2.35 13.08 4.54
CA ALA A 107 -2.17 14.34 3.82
C ALA A 107 -2.19 14.11 2.29
N THR A 108 -1.48 13.09 1.80
CA THR A 108 -1.52 12.76 0.36
C THR A 108 -2.93 12.38 -0.08
N LEU A 109 -3.68 11.59 0.72
CA LEU A 109 -5.07 11.27 0.38
C LEU A 109 -5.99 12.49 0.30
N LEU A 110 -5.79 13.49 1.18
CA LEU A 110 -6.58 14.75 1.15
C LEU A 110 -6.27 15.59 -0.09
N HIS A 111 -5.02 15.59 -0.55
CA HIS A 111 -4.62 16.29 -1.76
C HIS A 111 -5.07 15.52 -3.00
N ASP A 112 -4.90 14.21 -3.03
CA ASP A 112 -5.34 13.33 -4.13
C ASP A 112 -6.85 13.45 -4.38
N ASP A 113 -7.67 13.42 -3.31
CA ASP A 113 -9.13 13.56 -3.44
C ASP A 113 -9.53 14.87 -4.13
N VAL A 114 -8.73 15.93 -3.99
CA VAL A 114 -8.96 17.21 -4.69
C VAL A 114 -8.49 17.14 -6.14
N VAL A 115 -7.31 16.57 -6.40
CA VAL A 115 -6.71 16.46 -7.74
C VAL A 115 -7.55 15.52 -8.62
N ASP A 116 -7.98 14.38 -8.06
CA ASP A 116 -8.78 13.35 -8.74
C ASP A 116 -10.30 13.69 -8.75
N GLU A 117 -10.71 14.85 -8.18
CA GLU A 117 -12.11 15.27 -8.00
C GLU A 117 -12.99 14.18 -7.37
N SER A 118 -12.41 13.37 -6.49
CA SER A 118 -13.07 12.21 -5.89
C SER A 118 -14.18 12.65 -4.92
N ALA A 119 -15.40 12.12 -5.10
CA ALA A 119 -16.53 12.40 -4.21
C ALA A 119 -16.68 11.40 -3.06
N MET A 120 -16.17 10.19 -3.22
CA MET A 120 -16.36 9.08 -2.28
C MET A 120 -15.04 8.34 -2.02
N ARG A 121 -14.82 7.96 -0.76
CA ARG A 121 -13.69 7.11 -0.33
C ARG A 121 -14.13 6.19 0.80
N ARG A 122 -13.92 4.89 0.64
CA ARG A 122 -14.30 3.86 1.64
C ARG A 122 -15.79 3.93 2.05
N GLY A 123 -16.66 4.20 1.08
CA GLY A 123 -18.11 4.28 1.30
C GLY A 123 -18.58 5.56 2.02
N ARG A 124 -17.70 6.58 2.19
CA ARG A 124 -18.01 7.89 2.76
C ARG A 124 -17.67 9.01 1.79
N ARG A 125 -18.30 10.16 1.95
CA ARG A 125 -17.91 11.36 1.21
C ARG A 125 -16.47 11.75 1.57
N THR A 126 -15.72 12.22 0.58
CA THR A 126 -14.35 12.73 0.76
C THR A 126 -14.37 14.07 1.51
N ALA A 127 -13.23 14.50 2.05
CA ALA A 127 -13.14 15.77 2.77
C ALA A 127 -13.40 16.96 1.83
N ASN A 128 -12.91 16.93 0.59
CA ASN A 128 -13.19 17.96 -0.42
C ASN A 128 -14.68 18.04 -0.78
N ALA A 129 -15.38 16.92 -0.88
CA ALA A 129 -16.81 16.88 -1.16
C ALA A 129 -17.68 17.34 0.02
N GLU A 130 -17.19 17.22 1.27
CA GLU A 130 -17.92 17.61 2.49
C GLU A 130 -17.58 19.03 2.94
N PHE A 131 -16.31 19.42 2.89
CA PHE A 131 -15.80 20.68 3.44
C PHE A 131 -15.23 21.63 2.38
N GLY A 132 -15.17 21.20 1.11
CA GLY A 132 -14.63 21.95 -0.01
C GLY A 132 -13.12 21.76 -0.23
N ASN A 133 -12.67 22.01 -1.45
CA ASN A 133 -11.28 21.80 -1.89
C ASN A 133 -10.26 22.56 -1.03
N ALA A 134 -10.52 23.85 -0.77
CA ALA A 134 -9.61 24.67 0.03
C ALA A 134 -9.38 24.11 1.44
N ALA A 135 -10.43 23.61 2.09
CA ALA A 135 -10.34 23.01 3.41
C ALA A 135 -9.54 21.70 3.38
N SER A 136 -9.77 20.85 2.37
CA SER A 136 -9.03 19.60 2.19
C SER A 136 -7.53 19.85 2.02
N VAL A 137 -7.15 20.78 1.12
CA VAL A 137 -5.75 21.14 0.87
C VAL A 137 -5.09 21.68 2.14
N LEU A 138 -5.69 22.69 2.79
CA LEU A 138 -5.10 23.34 3.96
C LEU A 138 -4.96 22.38 5.16
N VAL A 139 -5.88 21.43 5.34
CA VAL A 139 -5.73 20.40 6.39
C VAL A 139 -4.71 19.35 6.01
N GLY A 140 -4.55 19.01 4.73
CA GLY A 140 -3.43 18.22 4.24
C GLY A 140 -2.08 18.86 4.58
N ASP A 141 -1.93 20.18 4.32
CA ASP A 141 -0.73 20.94 4.69
C ASP A 141 -0.48 20.95 6.20
N PHE A 142 -1.56 21.09 6.99
CA PHE A 142 -1.45 20.98 8.45
C PHE A 142 -0.89 19.60 8.89
N LEU A 143 -1.40 18.51 8.30
CA LEU A 143 -0.91 17.16 8.62
C LEU A 143 0.57 16.98 8.22
N TYR A 144 0.96 17.48 7.06
CA TYR A 144 2.36 17.50 6.64
C TYR A 144 3.24 18.26 7.63
N SER A 145 2.84 19.48 7.97
CA SER A 145 3.58 20.32 8.94
C SER A 145 3.68 19.64 10.31
N ARG A 146 2.59 18.99 10.76
CA ARG A 146 2.56 18.23 12.01
C ARG A 146 3.49 17.02 11.96
N ALA A 147 3.53 16.29 10.85
CA ALA A 147 4.46 15.20 10.63
C ALA A 147 5.91 15.67 10.74
N PHE A 148 6.27 16.80 10.12
CA PHE A 148 7.62 17.39 10.25
C PHE A 148 7.97 17.78 11.68
N GLN A 149 7.06 18.39 12.43
CA GLN A 149 7.26 18.68 13.86
C GLN A 149 7.55 17.42 14.67
N MET A 150 6.82 16.33 14.40
CA MET A 150 7.03 15.05 15.07
C MET A 150 8.36 14.40 14.69
N MET A 151 8.75 14.44 13.41
CA MET A 151 10.06 13.96 12.95
C MET A 151 11.22 14.64 13.68
N VAL A 152 11.16 15.97 13.83
CA VAL A 152 12.17 16.74 14.56
C VAL A 152 12.26 16.25 16.01
N GLY A 153 11.11 15.92 16.64
CA GLY A 153 11.06 15.42 18.01
C GLY A 153 11.77 14.07 18.23
N VAL A 154 11.95 13.27 17.17
CA VAL A 154 12.73 12.00 17.23
C VAL A 154 14.24 12.27 17.40
N ASN A 155 14.71 13.45 17.07
CA ASN A 155 16.11 13.89 17.17
C ASN A 155 17.10 12.96 16.44
N SER A 156 16.74 12.49 15.26
CA SER A 156 17.57 11.64 14.39
C SER A 156 17.62 12.21 12.97
N MET A 157 18.80 12.67 12.56
CA MET A 157 19.01 13.17 11.19
C MET A 157 18.79 12.10 10.14
N ARG A 158 19.06 10.82 10.46
CA ARG A 158 18.81 9.71 9.54
C ARG A 158 17.30 9.50 9.30
N VAL A 159 16.49 9.60 10.36
CA VAL A 159 15.02 9.58 10.26
C VAL A 159 14.53 10.74 9.39
N MET A 160 15.03 11.97 9.65
CA MET A 160 14.69 13.16 8.86
C MET A 160 15.01 12.95 7.37
N GLN A 161 16.21 12.44 7.06
CA GLN A 161 16.63 12.18 5.68
C GLN A 161 15.72 11.18 4.98
N VAL A 162 15.45 10.03 5.59
CA VAL A 162 14.57 8.99 5.02
C VAL A 162 13.19 9.55 4.69
N LEU A 163 12.60 10.33 5.59
CA LEU A 163 11.26 10.88 5.41
C LEU A 163 11.22 12.06 4.45
N ALA A 164 12.24 12.93 4.45
CA ALA A 164 12.37 14.03 3.49
C ALA A 164 12.52 13.49 2.06
N ASP A 165 13.40 12.50 1.85
CA ASP A 165 13.57 11.84 0.56
C ASP A 165 12.27 11.13 0.13
N ALA A 166 11.56 10.51 1.08
CA ALA A 166 10.30 9.84 0.78
C ALA A 166 9.21 10.83 0.35
N THR A 167 9.03 11.92 1.09
CA THR A 167 8.01 12.93 0.77
C THR A 167 8.28 13.62 -0.56
N ASN A 168 9.55 13.96 -0.86
CA ASN A 168 9.92 14.51 -2.16
C ASN A 168 9.63 13.53 -3.31
N THR A 169 10.04 12.27 -3.15
CA THR A 169 9.80 11.23 -4.18
C THR A 169 8.30 11.00 -4.42
N ILE A 170 7.48 11.05 -3.36
CA ILE A 170 6.03 10.92 -3.48
C ILE A 170 5.45 12.09 -4.28
N ALA A 171 5.85 13.32 -3.95
CA ALA A 171 5.40 14.51 -4.68
C ALA A 171 5.79 14.46 -6.17
N GLU A 172 7.02 14.02 -6.49
CA GLU A 172 7.41 13.77 -7.88
C GLU A 172 6.54 12.69 -8.54
N GLY A 173 6.19 11.62 -7.81
CA GLY A 173 5.31 10.55 -8.28
C GLY A 173 3.90 11.03 -8.60
N GLU A 174 3.33 11.93 -7.79
CA GLU A 174 2.03 12.57 -8.04
C GLU A 174 2.05 13.41 -9.32
N VAL A 175 3.07 14.26 -9.48
CA VAL A 175 3.22 15.07 -10.70
C VAL A 175 3.43 14.17 -11.93
N LEU A 176 4.21 13.10 -11.80
CA LEU A 176 4.42 12.15 -12.87
C LEU A 176 3.12 11.43 -13.26
N GLN A 177 2.28 11.04 -12.30
CA GLN A 177 0.96 10.47 -12.57
C GLN A 177 0.06 11.46 -13.31
N LEU A 178 0.00 12.71 -12.86
CA LEU A 178 -0.78 13.77 -13.51
C LEU A 178 -0.36 13.98 -14.97
N LEU A 179 0.95 13.99 -15.26
CA LEU A 179 1.48 14.12 -16.61
C LEU A 179 1.16 12.92 -17.51
N ASN A 180 0.95 11.75 -16.94
CA ASN A 180 0.65 10.51 -17.65
C ASN A 180 -0.86 10.17 -17.66
N ALA A 181 -1.70 10.90 -16.97
CA ALA A 181 -3.16 10.78 -17.10
C ALA A 181 -3.58 11.06 -18.54
N HIS A 182 -4.56 10.31 -19.04
CA HIS A 182 -5.07 10.36 -20.41
C HIS A 182 -4.02 10.04 -21.51
N ASN A 183 -2.86 9.49 -21.13
CA ASN A 183 -1.80 9.11 -22.08
C ASN A 183 -1.79 7.60 -22.32
N ALA A 184 -2.50 7.14 -23.35
CA ALA A 184 -2.58 5.73 -23.73
C ALA A 184 -1.28 5.16 -24.35
N SER A 185 -0.21 5.98 -24.51
CA SER A 185 1.05 5.55 -25.11
C SER A 185 2.08 5.05 -24.11
N ILE A 186 1.86 5.22 -22.80
CA ILE A 186 2.82 4.77 -21.78
C ILE A 186 2.90 3.25 -21.72
N GLY A 187 4.12 2.75 -21.45
CA GLY A 187 4.38 1.34 -21.22
C GLY A 187 4.44 0.96 -19.74
N GLU A 188 4.60 -0.35 -19.49
CA GLU A 188 4.65 -0.92 -18.13
C GLU A 188 5.73 -0.27 -17.26
N GLU A 189 6.92 0.04 -17.79
CA GLU A 189 8.01 0.61 -16.99
C GLU A 189 7.68 2.02 -16.46
N VAL A 190 7.05 2.87 -17.28
CA VAL A 190 6.63 4.21 -16.86
C VAL A 190 5.53 4.10 -15.79
N TYR A 191 4.56 3.22 -15.99
CA TYR A 191 3.53 2.92 -15.00
C TYR A 191 4.15 2.44 -13.67
N LEU A 192 5.10 1.49 -13.72
CA LEU A 192 5.77 0.99 -12.52
C LEU A 192 6.61 2.07 -11.82
N ASP A 193 7.19 3.01 -12.55
CA ASP A 193 7.92 4.15 -11.93
C ASP A 193 6.95 5.05 -11.15
N VAL A 194 5.76 5.35 -11.69
CA VAL A 194 4.71 6.06 -10.96
C VAL A 194 4.33 5.30 -9.68
N VAL A 195 4.04 4.00 -9.78
CA VAL A 195 3.67 3.15 -8.63
C VAL A 195 4.76 3.15 -7.56
N ARG A 196 6.04 3.02 -7.96
CA ARG A 196 7.17 3.00 -7.04
C ARG A 196 7.33 4.32 -6.31
N ARG A 197 7.17 5.45 -7.00
CA ARG A 197 7.31 6.80 -6.42
C ARG A 197 6.10 7.16 -5.57
N LYS A 198 4.90 7.11 -6.13
CA LYS A 198 3.67 7.56 -5.47
C LYS A 198 3.29 6.67 -4.28
N THR A 199 3.27 5.37 -4.48
CA THR A 199 2.70 4.43 -3.49
C THR A 199 3.77 3.66 -2.71
N ALA A 200 4.71 3.01 -3.40
CA ALA A 200 5.65 2.12 -2.74
C ALA A 200 6.68 2.84 -1.88
N LYS A 201 7.01 4.09 -2.19
CA LYS A 201 8.02 4.87 -1.46
C LYS A 201 7.71 5.05 0.02
N LEU A 202 6.44 5.25 0.39
CA LEU A 202 6.09 5.37 1.80
C LEU A 202 6.08 4.03 2.53
N PHE A 203 5.83 2.91 1.84
CA PHE A 203 6.04 1.57 2.39
C PHE A 203 7.53 1.27 2.61
N GLU A 204 8.38 1.66 1.64
CA GLU A 204 9.85 1.59 1.75
C GLU A 204 10.32 2.33 2.98
N ALA A 205 9.96 3.62 3.11
CA ALA A 205 10.34 4.44 4.25
C ALA A 205 9.83 3.86 5.58
N ALA A 206 8.58 3.40 5.65
CA ALA A 206 8.00 2.83 6.85
C ALA A 206 8.78 1.60 7.37
N ALA A 207 9.15 0.68 6.49
CA ALA A 207 9.94 -0.49 6.86
C ALA A 207 11.39 -0.09 7.23
N GLN A 208 12.00 0.83 6.47
CA GLN A 208 13.35 1.34 6.72
C GLN A 208 13.47 2.04 8.07
N LEU A 209 12.47 2.84 8.45
CA LEU A 209 12.46 3.57 9.73
C LEU A 209 12.54 2.64 10.94
N GLY A 210 11.91 1.47 10.88
CA GLY A 210 12.06 0.46 11.94
C GLY A 210 13.51 0.01 12.13
N ALA A 211 14.23 -0.24 11.04
CA ALA A 211 15.64 -0.58 11.06
C ALA A 211 16.52 0.58 11.59
N VAL A 212 16.28 1.80 11.10
CA VAL A 212 17.00 3.01 11.52
C VAL A 212 16.87 3.24 13.02
N LEU A 213 15.67 3.08 13.59
CA LEU A 213 15.44 3.23 15.04
C LEU A 213 16.23 2.22 15.87
N GLY A 214 16.32 0.98 15.40
CA GLY A 214 17.05 -0.08 16.07
C GLY A 214 18.58 -0.03 15.86
N GLY A 215 19.07 0.90 15.04
CA GLY A 215 20.49 0.98 14.70
C GLY A 215 21.00 -0.24 13.93
N ALA A 216 20.15 -0.81 13.09
CA ALA A 216 20.47 -2.00 12.31
C ALA A 216 21.67 -1.78 11.39
N GLU A 217 22.41 -2.85 11.08
CA GLU A 217 23.47 -2.81 10.07
C GLU A 217 22.88 -2.45 8.69
N SER A 218 23.74 -1.88 7.84
CA SER A 218 23.35 -1.35 6.52
C SER A 218 22.65 -2.39 5.65
N GLU A 219 23.07 -3.65 5.70
CA GLU A 219 22.47 -4.74 4.93
C GLU A 219 21.02 -5.01 5.37
N VAL A 220 20.76 -5.00 6.68
CA VAL A 220 19.42 -5.21 7.25
C VAL A 220 18.52 -4.00 6.98
N GLU A 221 19.05 -2.76 7.14
CA GLU A 221 18.32 -1.53 6.79
C GLU A 221 17.90 -1.55 5.31
N GLN A 222 18.84 -1.86 4.40
CA GLN A 222 18.58 -1.94 2.97
C GLN A 222 17.62 -3.09 2.62
N GLY A 223 17.72 -4.21 3.31
CA GLY A 223 16.79 -5.34 3.18
C GLY A 223 15.36 -4.95 3.52
N LEU A 224 15.14 -4.26 4.65
CA LEU A 224 13.82 -3.78 5.05
C LEU A 224 13.29 -2.67 4.12
N ALA A 225 14.13 -1.75 3.66
CA ALA A 225 13.74 -0.76 2.66
C ALA A 225 13.29 -1.44 1.34
N THR A 226 14.07 -2.40 0.85
CA THR A 226 13.76 -3.16 -0.35
C THR A 226 12.47 -3.97 -0.19
N TYR A 227 12.28 -4.61 0.97
CA TYR A 227 11.04 -5.29 1.33
C TYR A 227 9.83 -4.34 1.22
N GLY A 228 9.91 -3.16 1.85
CA GLY A 228 8.84 -2.17 1.84
C GLY A 228 8.49 -1.71 0.42
N ARG A 229 9.49 -1.43 -0.42
CA ARG A 229 9.31 -1.03 -1.82
C ARG A 229 8.57 -2.09 -2.63
N HIS A 230 9.01 -3.34 -2.55
CA HIS A 230 8.36 -4.44 -3.28
C HIS A 230 6.96 -4.75 -2.74
N LEU A 231 6.76 -4.70 -1.43
CA LEU A 231 5.44 -4.84 -0.81
C LEU A 231 4.46 -3.76 -1.29
N GLY A 232 4.89 -2.49 -1.29
CA GLY A 232 4.07 -1.36 -1.74
C GLY A 232 3.72 -1.46 -3.22
N THR A 233 4.67 -1.92 -4.06
CA THR A 233 4.44 -2.17 -5.49
C THR A 233 3.41 -3.30 -5.68
N ALA A 234 3.58 -4.43 -4.99
CA ALA A 234 2.62 -5.55 -5.03
C ALA A 234 1.23 -5.12 -4.58
N PHE A 235 1.17 -4.30 -3.53
CA PHE A 235 -0.08 -3.75 -3.00
C PHE A 235 -0.82 -2.92 -4.04
N GLN A 236 -0.14 -2.00 -4.73
CA GLN A 236 -0.77 -1.16 -5.76
C GLN A 236 -1.24 -1.99 -6.96
N LEU A 237 -0.41 -2.93 -7.44
CA LEU A 237 -0.79 -3.81 -8.55
C LEU A 237 -2.08 -4.59 -8.27
N ILE A 238 -2.32 -5.01 -7.03
CA ILE A 238 -3.57 -5.66 -6.63
C ILE A 238 -4.71 -4.66 -6.48
N ASP A 239 -4.46 -3.42 -6.02
CA ASP A 239 -5.51 -2.38 -6.01
C ASP A 239 -6.02 -2.12 -7.42
N ASP A 240 -5.13 -1.98 -8.40
CA ASP A 240 -5.50 -1.79 -9.80
C ASP A 240 -6.27 -2.99 -10.39
N VAL A 241 -5.91 -4.21 -9.98
CA VAL A 241 -6.68 -5.41 -10.37
C VAL A 241 -8.09 -5.40 -9.76
N LEU A 242 -8.22 -4.97 -8.52
CA LEU A 242 -9.51 -4.92 -7.81
C LEU A 242 -10.45 -3.87 -8.40
N ASP A 243 -9.91 -2.79 -8.98
CA ASP A 243 -10.69 -1.76 -9.67
C ASP A 243 -11.45 -2.32 -10.89
N TYR A 244 -10.98 -3.43 -11.49
CA TYR A 244 -11.63 -4.12 -12.61
C TYR A 244 -12.27 -5.46 -12.26
N SER A 245 -12.07 -6.00 -11.06
CA SER A 245 -12.55 -7.34 -10.68
C SER A 245 -13.22 -7.40 -9.32
N GLY A 246 -13.22 -6.31 -8.57
CA GLY A 246 -13.77 -6.24 -7.22
C GLY A 246 -15.31 -6.28 -7.22
N ASP A 247 -15.87 -6.56 -6.05
CA ASP A 247 -17.27 -6.33 -5.75
C ASP A 247 -17.40 -4.91 -5.16
N ALA A 248 -18.13 -4.03 -5.83
CA ALA A 248 -18.33 -2.65 -5.40
C ALA A 248 -18.87 -2.54 -3.96
N THR A 249 -19.64 -3.56 -3.51
CA THR A 249 -20.18 -3.61 -2.15
C THR A 249 -19.09 -3.90 -1.11
N GLN A 250 -18.01 -4.57 -1.50
CA GLN A 250 -16.90 -4.93 -0.61
C GLN A 250 -15.75 -3.90 -0.64
N THR A 251 -15.50 -3.30 -1.80
CA THR A 251 -14.41 -2.32 -1.96
C THR A 251 -14.76 -0.93 -1.45
N GLY A 252 -16.06 -0.59 -1.40
CA GLY A 252 -16.54 0.75 -1.06
C GLY A 252 -16.15 1.83 -2.07
N LYS A 253 -15.69 1.43 -3.26
CA LYS A 253 -15.41 2.26 -4.44
C LYS A 253 -16.28 1.79 -5.60
N ASN A 254 -16.52 2.67 -6.54
CA ASN A 254 -17.10 2.26 -7.81
C ASN A 254 -16.02 1.52 -8.64
N LEU A 255 -16.42 0.51 -9.39
CA LEU A 255 -15.51 -0.14 -10.34
C LEU A 255 -15.15 0.82 -11.46
N GLY A 256 -13.89 0.78 -11.91
CA GLY A 256 -13.40 1.59 -13.01
C GLY A 256 -13.14 3.05 -12.67
N ASP A 257 -12.92 3.39 -11.40
CA ASP A 257 -12.54 4.74 -11.02
C ASP A 257 -11.22 5.16 -11.68
N ASP A 258 -10.22 4.25 -11.77
CA ASP A 258 -8.94 4.52 -12.46
C ASP A 258 -9.14 4.85 -13.96
N LEU A 259 -10.04 4.13 -14.64
CA LEU A 259 -10.37 4.43 -16.03
C LEU A 259 -11.12 5.76 -16.16
N ASN A 260 -12.06 6.04 -15.24
CA ASN A 260 -12.80 7.30 -15.22
C ASN A 260 -11.86 8.52 -15.10
N GLU A 261 -10.76 8.35 -14.37
CA GLU A 261 -9.71 9.36 -14.19
C GLU A 261 -8.65 9.34 -15.31
N GLY A 262 -8.83 8.50 -16.34
CA GLY A 262 -7.89 8.36 -17.46
C GLY A 262 -6.53 7.76 -17.05
N LYS A 263 -6.45 7.02 -15.95
CA LYS A 263 -5.21 6.42 -15.44
C LYS A 263 -4.89 5.14 -16.22
N PRO A 264 -3.75 5.08 -16.95
CA PRO A 264 -3.34 3.89 -17.69
C PRO A 264 -2.71 2.85 -16.76
N THR A 265 -3.55 2.04 -16.11
CA THR A 265 -3.11 0.99 -15.19
C THR A 265 -2.63 -0.27 -15.92
N LEU A 266 -1.91 -1.15 -15.22
CA LEU A 266 -1.29 -2.33 -15.84
C LEU A 266 -2.26 -3.22 -16.61
N PRO A 267 -3.50 -3.49 -16.14
CA PRO A 267 -4.47 -4.23 -16.94
C PRO A 267 -4.77 -3.58 -18.30
N LEU A 268 -4.93 -2.26 -18.34
CA LEU A 268 -5.20 -1.52 -19.59
C LEU A 268 -3.99 -1.53 -20.52
N ILE A 269 -2.79 -1.29 -19.99
CA ILE A 269 -1.52 -1.37 -20.75
C ILE A 269 -1.38 -2.76 -21.37
N ARG A 270 -1.72 -3.82 -20.64
CA ARG A 270 -1.65 -5.19 -21.14
C ARG A 270 -2.59 -5.42 -22.32
N VAL A 271 -3.82 -4.89 -22.27
CA VAL A 271 -4.75 -4.96 -23.42
C VAL A 271 -4.19 -4.24 -24.63
N ILE A 272 -3.65 -3.03 -24.46
CA ILE A 272 -3.07 -2.24 -25.55
C ILE A 272 -1.91 -2.98 -26.24
N GLN A 273 -1.10 -3.71 -25.48
CA GLN A 273 0.09 -4.39 -25.99
C GLN A 273 -0.19 -5.77 -26.60
N HIS A 274 -1.20 -6.48 -26.10
CA HIS A 274 -1.42 -7.90 -26.42
C HIS A 274 -2.85 -8.25 -26.86
N GLY A 275 -3.79 -7.30 -26.80
CA GLY A 275 -5.15 -7.48 -27.27
C GLY A 275 -5.27 -7.44 -28.81
N SER A 276 -6.47 -7.68 -29.29
CA SER A 276 -6.78 -7.44 -30.72
C SER A 276 -6.62 -5.95 -31.05
N GLN A 277 -6.44 -5.65 -32.33
CA GLN A 277 -6.36 -4.25 -32.81
C GLN A 277 -7.61 -3.45 -32.38
N ALA A 278 -8.79 -4.09 -32.40
CA ALA A 278 -10.04 -3.48 -31.97
C ALA A 278 -10.07 -3.21 -30.47
N ASP A 279 -9.67 -4.19 -29.64
CA ASP A 279 -9.59 -4.03 -28.19
C ASP A 279 -8.57 -2.96 -27.79
N ALA A 280 -7.39 -2.96 -28.41
CA ALA A 280 -6.36 -1.96 -28.17
C ALA A 280 -6.84 -0.54 -28.53
N ALA A 281 -7.54 -0.38 -29.65
CA ALA A 281 -8.10 0.92 -30.05
C ALA A 281 -9.20 1.39 -29.11
N LEU A 282 -10.06 0.48 -28.66
CA LEU A 282 -11.11 0.75 -27.67
C LEU A 282 -10.51 1.27 -26.35
N VAL A 283 -9.51 0.55 -25.82
CA VAL A 283 -8.89 0.89 -24.53
C VAL A 283 -8.09 2.19 -24.62
N ARG A 284 -7.38 2.44 -25.75
CA ARG A 284 -6.70 3.74 -25.96
C ARG A 284 -7.69 4.90 -25.87
N ARG A 285 -8.80 4.83 -26.61
CA ARG A 285 -9.83 5.85 -26.57
C ARG A 285 -10.41 6.04 -25.18
N ALA A 286 -10.70 4.94 -24.48
CA ALA A 286 -11.25 5.00 -23.11
C ALA A 286 -10.29 5.69 -22.12
N ILE A 287 -8.97 5.51 -22.25
CA ILE A 287 -7.97 6.22 -21.46
C ILE A 287 -7.92 7.70 -21.84
N GLU A 288 -7.87 8.01 -23.15
CA GLU A 288 -7.73 9.38 -23.67
C GLU A 288 -8.95 10.26 -23.35
N GLU A 289 -10.15 9.70 -23.43
CA GLU A 289 -11.40 10.41 -23.13
C GLU A 289 -11.71 10.45 -21.63
N GLY A 290 -11.29 9.41 -20.87
CA GLY A 290 -11.74 9.19 -19.50
C GLY A 290 -13.24 8.87 -19.43
N GLY A 291 -13.78 8.83 -18.23
CA GLY A 291 -15.20 8.59 -18.02
C GLY A 291 -15.57 7.11 -18.01
N ARG A 292 -16.86 6.84 -17.77
CA ARG A 292 -17.40 5.47 -17.60
C ARG A 292 -18.07 4.91 -18.84
N ASP A 293 -18.12 5.71 -19.90
CA ASP A 293 -18.76 5.27 -21.14
C ASP A 293 -17.96 4.13 -21.76
N GLY A 294 -18.63 3.02 -22.04
CA GLY A 294 -17.96 1.83 -22.60
C GLY A 294 -17.21 0.95 -21.61
N PHE A 295 -17.30 1.18 -20.29
CA PHE A 295 -16.60 0.38 -19.26
C PHE A 295 -16.79 -1.12 -19.41
N GLU A 296 -18.02 -1.62 -19.68
CA GLU A 296 -18.29 -3.04 -19.92
C GLU A 296 -17.51 -3.60 -21.12
N SER A 297 -17.33 -2.79 -22.18
CA SER A 297 -16.54 -3.19 -23.34
C SER A 297 -15.05 -3.26 -23.01
N VAL A 298 -14.55 -2.35 -22.17
CA VAL A 298 -13.18 -2.38 -21.63
C VAL A 298 -12.97 -3.62 -20.75
N LEU A 299 -13.94 -3.95 -19.88
CA LEU A 299 -13.90 -5.19 -19.08
C LEU A 299 -13.86 -6.45 -19.95
N ALA A 300 -14.60 -6.47 -21.06
CA ALA A 300 -14.55 -7.59 -22.01
C ALA A 300 -13.16 -7.72 -22.65
N ALA A 301 -12.54 -6.61 -23.08
CA ALA A 301 -11.19 -6.58 -23.61
C ALA A 301 -10.13 -7.04 -22.59
N ILE A 302 -10.26 -6.62 -21.32
CA ILE A 302 -9.42 -7.07 -20.20
C ILE A 302 -9.52 -8.60 -20.01
N ARG A 303 -10.74 -9.17 -20.08
CA ARG A 303 -10.96 -10.62 -19.95
C ARG A 303 -10.37 -11.39 -21.13
N ASN A 304 -10.51 -10.87 -22.35
CA ASN A 304 -10.03 -11.50 -23.58
C ASN A 304 -8.49 -11.62 -23.63
N THR A 305 -7.76 -10.77 -22.90
CA THR A 305 -6.30 -10.70 -22.89
C THR A 305 -5.65 -11.30 -21.63
N ASP A 306 -6.41 -11.93 -20.74
CA ASP A 306 -5.95 -12.37 -19.42
C ASP A 306 -5.17 -11.27 -18.63
N ALA A 307 -5.51 -10.00 -18.88
CA ALA A 307 -4.77 -8.86 -18.33
C ALA A 307 -4.74 -8.84 -16.80
N LEU A 308 -5.84 -9.23 -16.13
CA LEU A 308 -5.88 -9.34 -14.68
C LEU A 308 -4.99 -10.48 -14.15
N ALA A 309 -4.93 -11.61 -14.87
CA ALA A 309 -4.06 -12.73 -14.51
C ALA A 309 -2.59 -12.32 -14.60
N TYR A 310 -2.23 -11.56 -15.65
CA TYR A 310 -0.90 -10.97 -15.82
C TYR A 310 -0.54 -10.01 -14.67
N ALA A 311 -1.40 -9.05 -14.37
CA ALA A 311 -1.17 -8.08 -13.28
C ALA A 311 -1.04 -8.79 -11.92
N ARG A 312 -1.88 -9.80 -11.62
CA ARG A 312 -1.74 -10.64 -10.44
C ARG A 312 -0.41 -11.41 -10.39
N ALA A 313 0.07 -11.92 -11.53
CA ALA A 313 1.36 -12.60 -11.61
C ALA A 313 2.52 -11.63 -11.31
N ARG A 314 2.47 -10.40 -11.84
CA ARG A 314 3.43 -9.34 -11.53
C ARG A 314 3.43 -8.98 -10.04
N ALA A 315 2.24 -8.83 -9.44
CA ALA A 315 2.10 -8.58 -8.00
C ALA A 315 2.71 -9.71 -7.15
N ARG A 316 2.48 -10.98 -7.51
CA ARG A 316 3.09 -12.13 -6.82
C ARG A 316 4.61 -12.14 -6.93
N GLU A 317 5.15 -11.76 -8.08
CA GLU A 317 6.60 -11.64 -8.25
C GLU A 317 7.18 -10.54 -7.36
N GLU A 318 6.52 -9.38 -7.25
CA GLU A 318 6.92 -8.33 -6.33
C GLU A 318 6.84 -8.79 -4.86
N ALA A 319 5.79 -9.50 -4.46
CA ALA A 319 5.70 -10.07 -3.10
C ALA A 319 6.80 -11.11 -2.83
N ARG A 320 7.17 -11.94 -3.82
CA ARG A 320 8.29 -12.87 -3.70
C ARG A 320 9.63 -12.14 -3.51
N ARG A 321 9.86 -11.04 -4.24
CA ARG A 321 11.04 -10.18 -4.08
C ARG A 321 11.08 -9.52 -2.70
N ALA A 322 9.92 -9.06 -2.20
CA ALA A 322 9.79 -8.55 -0.85
C ALA A 322 10.25 -9.61 0.17
N CYS A 323 9.72 -10.82 0.10
CA CYS A 323 10.12 -11.90 1.01
C CYS A 323 11.62 -12.22 0.93
N ALA A 324 12.21 -12.22 -0.26
CA ALA A 324 13.63 -12.49 -0.47
C ALA A 324 14.53 -11.41 0.15
N ALA A 325 14.09 -10.15 0.17
CA ALA A 325 14.83 -9.04 0.73
C ALA A 325 15.04 -9.13 2.26
N LEU A 326 14.25 -9.96 2.96
CA LEU A 326 14.38 -10.19 4.40
C LEU A 326 15.45 -11.24 4.76
N GLY A 327 16.31 -11.65 3.80
CA GLY A 327 17.30 -12.70 4.01
C GLY A 327 18.23 -12.43 5.20
N ALA A 328 18.76 -11.23 5.31
CA ALA A 328 19.68 -10.81 6.38
C ALA A 328 19.01 -10.56 7.75
N LEU A 329 17.68 -10.52 7.80
CA LEU A 329 16.94 -10.32 9.06
C LEU A 329 16.88 -11.62 9.86
N ASP A 330 17.11 -11.56 11.16
CA ASP A 330 17.04 -12.71 12.05
C ASP A 330 15.63 -13.31 12.13
N ASN A 331 15.55 -14.62 12.40
CA ASN A 331 14.27 -15.28 12.54
C ASN A 331 13.56 -14.84 13.82
N SER A 332 12.36 -14.30 13.66
CA SER A 332 11.51 -13.84 14.76
C SER A 332 10.04 -13.93 14.35
N ILE A 333 9.14 -13.80 15.32
CA ILE A 333 7.69 -13.69 15.05
C ILE A 333 7.38 -12.45 14.20
N TYR A 334 8.15 -11.38 14.33
CA TYR A 334 8.02 -10.16 13.52
C TYR A 334 8.44 -10.39 12.06
N LYS A 335 9.56 -11.10 11.81
CA LYS A 335 9.95 -11.50 10.44
C LYS A 335 8.86 -12.38 9.81
N GLN A 336 8.33 -13.35 10.54
CA GLN A 336 7.22 -14.18 10.05
C GLN A 336 6.00 -13.33 9.68
N SER A 337 5.64 -12.36 10.53
CA SER A 337 4.54 -11.43 10.26
C SER A 337 4.79 -10.57 9.03
N LEU A 338 6.01 -10.12 8.78
CA LEU A 338 6.38 -9.41 7.55
C LEU A 338 6.22 -10.32 6.31
N LEU A 339 6.65 -11.59 6.38
CA LEU A 339 6.47 -12.56 5.30
C LEU A 339 4.98 -12.84 5.01
N GLU A 340 4.16 -12.96 6.06
CA GLU A 340 2.71 -13.15 5.95
C GLU A 340 2.02 -11.91 5.37
N LEU A 341 2.47 -10.70 5.75
CA LEU A 341 1.94 -9.45 5.21
C LEU A 341 2.18 -9.33 3.69
N ALA A 342 3.35 -9.78 3.21
CA ALA A 342 3.63 -9.80 1.77
C ALA A 342 2.72 -10.79 1.01
N ARG A 343 2.41 -11.94 1.59
CA ARG A 343 1.44 -12.89 1.03
C ARG A 343 0.03 -12.32 1.03
N PHE A 344 -0.39 -11.75 2.16
CA PHE A 344 -1.70 -11.09 2.26
C PHE A 344 -1.89 -10.01 1.20
N ALA A 345 -0.87 -9.21 0.91
CA ALA A 345 -0.96 -8.12 -0.07
C ALA A 345 -1.42 -8.59 -1.44
N VAL A 346 -1.09 -9.84 -1.84
CA VAL A 346 -1.42 -10.40 -3.17
C VAL A 346 -2.58 -11.40 -3.17
N GLU A 347 -3.01 -11.86 -2.00
CA GLU A 347 -4.11 -12.82 -1.85
C GLU A 347 -5.44 -12.16 -1.45
N ARG A 348 -5.43 -10.88 -1.10
CA ARG A 348 -6.63 -10.13 -0.72
C ARG A 348 -7.62 -10.05 -1.89
N ALA A 349 -8.89 -10.17 -1.56
CA ALA A 349 -10.00 -10.05 -2.50
C ALA A 349 -10.68 -8.67 -2.46
N PHE A 350 -10.28 -7.81 -1.49
CA PHE A 350 -10.84 -6.48 -1.24
C PHE A 350 -9.86 -5.56 -0.49
#